data_9c0c00618ee0a4767a64706d2b1e727b
#
_entry.id   9c0c00618ee0a4767a64706d2b1e727b
#
_cell.length_a   1.000
_cell.length_b   1.000
_cell.length_c   1.000
_cell.angle_alpha   90.00
_cell.angle_beta   90.00
_cell.angle_gamma   90.00
#
_symmetry.space_group_name_H-M   'P 1'
#
loop_
_entity.id
_entity.type
_entity.pdbx_description
1 polymer ?
#
loop_
_entity_poly.entity_id
_entity_poly.type
_entity_poly.pdbx_seq_one_letter_code
_entity_poly.pdbx_strand_id
1 'polypeptide(L)'
;MKNLENKIVWITGASSGIGLAVAKLFNERGSVVILSARKKETLEKTQKTLPNPEKSFVLPLDLTKPEQFVMATKQVIDRYNDIDVLVNNGGISQRSLASETPIDIDRAIMEVNYFGHVGLTKAVLPFMHTQKEAYIITISSLSGKFGFFQRSAYAASKHALQGFFESLRLEEEKNNIKVLLAYPGYV
;
A
#
# COMPACT_ATOMS: atom_id res chain seq x y z
N MET A 1 -10.27 -10.67 10.18
CA MET A 1 -11.48 -9.86 9.84
C MET A 1 -12.57 -10.80 9.32
N LYS A 2 -13.68 -10.96 10.04
CA LYS A 2 -14.78 -11.90 9.65
C LYS A 2 -15.81 -11.25 8.72
N ASN A 3 -15.97 -9.93 8.77
CA ASN A 3 -16.90 -9.18 7.93
C ASN A 3 -16.15 -8.04 7.23
N LEU A 4 -16.31 -7.93 5.92
CA LEU A 4 -15.70 -6.90 5.08
C LEU A 4 -16.70 -5.82 4.63
N GLU A 5 -17.98 -6.00 4.93
CA GLU A 5 -19.02 -5.07 4.52
C GLU A 5 -18.83 -3.70 5.20
N ASN A 6 -18.91 -2.64 4.40
CA ASN A 6 -18.73 -1.24 4.78
C ASN A 6 -17.36 -0.90 5.41
N LYS A 7 -16.37 -1.79 5.30
CA LYS A 7 -14.99 -1.49 5.72
C LYS A 7 -14.34 -0.48 4.79
N ILE A 8 -13.61 0.47 5.34
CA ILE A 8 -12.86 1.48 4.60
C ILE A 8 -11.46 0.95 4.31
N VAL A 9 -11.19 0.67 3.04
CA VAL A 9 -9.96 0.00 2.59
C VAL A 9 -9.19 0.92 1.65
N TRP A 10 -8.05 1.42 2.10
CA TRP A 10 -7.19 2.28 1.28
C TRP A 10 -6.08 1.49 0.63
N ILE A 11 -5.98 1.55 -0.71
CA ILE A 11 -5.08 0.71 -1.50
C ILE A 11 -4.17 1.59 -2.36
N THR A 12 -2.86 1.51 -2.15
CA THR A 12 -1.86 2.14 -3.02
C THR A 12 -1.51 1.25 -4.22
N GLY A 13 -1.20 1.86 -5.36
CA GLY A 13 -0.95 1.12 -6.59
C GLY A 13 -2.19 0.39 -7.12
N ALA A 14 -3.39 0.94 -6.86
CA ALA A 14 -4.67 0.31 -7.17
C ALA A 14 -5.02 0.29 -8.67
N SER A 15 -4.21 0.90 -9.54
CA SER A 15 -4.52 1.06 -10.98
C SER A 15 -4.28 -0.19 -11.82
N SER A 16 -3.58 -1.21 -11.30
CA SER A 16 -3.22 -2.43 -12.05
C SER A 16 -2.77 -3.57 -11.12
N GLY A 17 -2.56 -4.74 -11.70
CA GLY A 17 -1.92 -5.89 -11.04
C GLY A 17 -2.60 -6.30 -9.73
N ILE A 18 -1.77 -6.60 -8.72
CA ILE A 18 -2.22 -7.05 -7.40
C ILE A 18 -3.13 -6.00 -6.74
N GLY A 19 -2.78 -4.71 -6.80
CA GLY A 19 -3.59 -3.65 -6.18
C GLY A 19 -4.99 -3.57 -6.75
N LEU A 20 -5.15 -3.69 -8.07
CA LEU A 20 -6.46 -3.75 -8.73
C LEU A 20 -7.25 -5.00 -8.32
N ALA A 21 -6.59 -6.17 -8.29
CA ALA A 21 -7.24 -7.43 -7.90
C ALA A 21 -7.74 -7.37 -6.46
N VAL A 22 -6.93 -6.83 -5.54
CA VAL A 22 -7.29 -6.61 -4.14
C VAL A 22 -8.45 -5.61 -4.03
N ALA A 23 -8.42 -4.51 -4.80
CA ALA A 23 -9.50 -3.53 -4.81
C ALA A 23 -10.83 -4.16 -5.24
N LYS A 24 -10.82 -4.96 -6.32
CA LYS A 24 -12.01 -5.67 -6.79
C LYS A 24 -12.56 -6.62 -5.72
N LEU A 25 -11.69 -7.41 -5.09
CA LEU A 25 -12.09 -8.39 -4.08
C LEU A 25 -12.74 -7.73 -2.84
N PHE A 26 -12.15 -6.66 -2.33
CA PHE A 26 -12.73 -5.92 -1.20
C PHE A 26 -14.05 -5.25 -1.58
N ASN A 27 -14.11 -4.63 -2.75
CA ASN A 27 -15.30 -3.95 -3.25
C ASN A 27 -16.46 -4.92 -3.51
N GLU A 28 -16.19 -6.09 -4.09
CA GLU A 28 -17.15 -7.18 -4.28
C GLU A 28 -17.77 -7.67 -2.97
N ARG A 29 -16.96 -7.64 -1.88
CA ARG A 29 -17.39 -8.03 -0.53
C ARG A 29 -18.02 -6.87 0.27
N GLY A 30 -18.38 -5.78 -0.41
CA GLY A 30 -19.13 -4.66 0.17
C GLY A 30 -18.30 -3.59 0.86
N SER A 31 -16.96 -3.67 0.82
CA SER A 31 -16.09 -2.61 1.34
C SER A 31 -16.14 -1.36 0.48
N VAL A 32 -15.92 -0.20 1.10
CA VAL A 32 -15.58 1.04 0.39
C VAL A 32 -14.08 1.02 0.11
N VAL A 33 -13.70 1.10 -1.17
CA VAL A 33 -12.29 1.07 -1.56
C VAL A 33 -11.79 2.45 -1.99
N ILE A 34 -10.67 2.88 -1.39
CA ILE A 34 -9.98 4.11 -1.76
C ILE A 34 -8.84 3.73 -2.68
N LEU A 35 -8.93 4.17 -3.93
CA LEU A 35 -8.01 3.83 -5.00
C LEU A 35 -6.94 4.90 -5.11
N SER A 36 -5.68 4.58 -4.80
CA SER A 36 -4.56 5.51 -4.93
C SER A 36 -3.50 5.02 -5.91
N ALA A 37 -3.12 5.90 -6.80
CA ALA A 37 -1.97 5.85 -7.72
C ALA A 37 -1.72 7.27 -8.25
N ARG A 38 -0.64 7.47 -9.02
CA ARG A 38 -0.25 8.80 -9.51
C ARG A 38 -1.23 9.42 -10.51
N LYS A 39 -1.79 8.63 -11.44
CA LYS A 39 -2.61 9.11 -12.57
C LYS A 39 -4.11 8.99 -12.25
N LYS A 40 -4.78 10.14 -12.08
CA LYS A 40 -6.20 10.24 -11.78
C LYS A 40 -7.06 9.53 -12.83
N GLU A 41 -6.80 9.78 -14.11
CA GLU A 41 -7.59 9.24 -15.21
C GLU A 41 -7.53 7.71 -15.28
N THR A 42 -6.37 7.12 -14.88
CA THR A 42 -6.23 5.67 -14.80
C THR A 42 -7.05 5.10 -13.65
N LEU A 43 -7.07 5.79 -12.50
CA LEU A 43 -7.87 5.39 -11.34
C LEU A 43 -9.38 5.49 -11.63
N GLU A 44 -9.82 6.54 -12.35
CA GLU A 44 -11.23 6.70 -12.75
C GLU A 44 -11.67 5.59 -13.72
N LYS A 45 -10.79 5.17 -14.65
CA LYS A 45 -11.03 3.99 -15.49
C LYS A 45 -11.12 2.72 -14.63
N THR A 46 -10.20 2.54 -13.70
CA THR A 46 -10.19 1.41 -12.76
C THR A 46 -11.49 1.37 -11.95
N GLN A 47 -11.92 2.50 -11.40
CA GLN A 47 -13.16 2.64 -10.62
C GLN A 47 -14.37 2.07 -11.38
N LYS A 48 -14.50 2.40 -12.67
CA LYS A 48 -15.60 1.92 -13.52
C LYS A 48 -15.60 0.39 -13.73
N THR A 49 -14.49 -0.29 -13.45
CA THR A 49 -14.37 -1.76 -13.57
C THR A 49 -14.65 -2.51 -12.28
N LEU A 50 -14.90 -1.80 -11.18
CA LEU A 50 -15.23 -2.41 -9.91
C LEU A 50 -16.65 -2.98 -9.92
N PRO A 51 -16.92 -4.04 -9.14
CA PRO A 51 -18.28 -4.58 -8.98
C PRO A 51 -19.30 -3.57 -8.44
N ASN A 52 -18.88 -2.71 -7.50
CA ASN A 52 -19.70 -1.65 -6.88
C ASN A 52 -18.96 -0.31 -6.99
N PRO A 53 -18.94 0.37 -8.16
CA PRO A 53 -18.16 1.58 -8.37
C PRO A 53 -18.54 2.73 -7.41
N GLU A 54 -19.80 2.77 -6.97
CA GLU A 54 -20.33 3.76 -6.01
C GLU A 54 -19.73 3.59 -4.61
N LYS A 55 -19.28 2.38 -4.25
CA LYS A 55 -18.50 2.10 -3.03
C LYS A 55 -17.01 2.27 -3.27
N SER A 56 -16.62 3.36 -3.91
CA SER A 56 -15.21 3.65 -4.16
C SER A 56 -14.90 5.15 -4.18
N PHE A 57 -13.64 5.49 -3.91
CA PHE A 57 -13.14 6.85 -3.95
C PHE A 57 -11.78 6.90 -4.65
N VAL A 58 -11.67 7.75 -5.67
CA VAL A 58 -10.41 7.99 -6.39
C VAL A 58 -9.63 9.07 -5.65
N LEU A 59 -8.46 8.71 -5.14
CA LEU A 59 -7.56 9.60 -4.41
C LEU A 59 -6.15 9.52 -5.02
N PRO A 60 -5.80 10.40 -5.96
CA PRO A 60 -4.46 10.43 -6.54
C PRO A 60 -3.40 10.65 -5.47
N LEU A 61 -2.34 9.84 -5.49
CA LEU A 61 -1.25 9.91 -4.51
C LEU A 61 0.07 9.49 -5.16
N ASP A 62 1.11 10.28 -4.93
CA ASP A 62 2.47 9.95 -5.32
C ASP A 62 3.27 9.53 -4.08
N LEU A 63 3.75 8.29 -4.05
CA LEU A 63 4.51 7.74 -2.92
C LEU A 63 5.90 8.41 -2.74
N THR A 64 6.35 9.19 -3.72
CA THR A 64 7.59 9.98 -3.60
C THR A 64 7.38 11.37 -3.01
N LYS A 65 6.14 11.69 -2.60
CA LYS A 65 5.75 13.02 -2.12
C LYS A 65 5.15 12.95 -0.72
N PRO A 66 5.98 12.77 0.33
CA PRO A 66 5.51 12.59 1.70
C PRO A 66 4.69 13.77 2.24
N GLU A 67 4.89 14.98 1.70
CA GLU A 67 4.11 16.16 2.03
C GLU A 67 2.61 16.03 1.69
N GLN A 68 2.25 15.10 0.80
CA GLN A 68 0.85 14.83 0.44
C GLN A 68 0.13 13.91 1.43
N PHE A 69 0.86 13.10 2.21
CA PHE A 69 0.27 11.99 2.96
C PHE A 69 -0.69 12.45 4.06
N VAL A 70 -0.34 13.48 4.80
CA VAL A 70 -1.19 14.04 5.87
C VAL A 70 -2.50 14.59 5.27
N MET A 71 -2.41 15.35 4.18
CA MET A 71 -3.59 15.90 3.51
C MET A 71 -4.47 14.80 2.89
N ALA A 72 -3.86 13.80 2.26
CA ALA A 72 -4.58 12.66 1.70
C ALA A 72 -5.30 11.86 2.79
N THR A 73 -4.62 11.60 3.92
CA THR A 73 -5.22 10.93 5.08
C THR A 73 -6.40 11.73 5.61
N LYS A 74 -6.23 13.05 5.76
CA LYS A 74 -7.32 13.92 6.21
C LYS A 74 -8.53 13.85 5.28
N GLN A 75 -8.36 13.86 3.96
CA GLN A 75 -9.48 13.71 3.01
C GLN A 75 -10.26 12.41 3.19
N VAL A 76 -9.56 11.31 3.51
CA VAL A 76 -10.22 10.03 3.79
C VAL A 76 -11.00 10.10 5.09
N ILE A 77 -10.40 10.62 6.15
CA ILE A 77 -11.04 10.73 7.47
C ILE A 77 -12.22 11.69 7.43
N ASP A 78 -12.11 12.86 6.79
CA ASP A 78 -13.21 13.83 6.67
C ASP A 78 -14.42 13.23 5.93
N ARG A 79 -14.18 12.25 5.03
CA ARG A 79 -15.24 11.63 4.23
C ARG A 79 -15.86 10.39 4.87
N TYR A 80 -15.06 9.58 5.54
CA TYR A 80 -15.46 8.24 6.01
C TYR A 80 -15.32 8.05 7.51
N ASN A 81 -14.73 8.99 8.22
CA ASN A 81 -14.38 8.96 9.65
C ASN A 81 -13.41 7.83 10.05
N ASP A 82 -13.02 6.96 9.12
CA ASP A 82 -12.32 5.73 9.44
C ASP A 82 -11.36 5.27 8.33
N ILE A 83 -10.36 4.45 8.69
CA ILE A 83 -9.53 3.66 7.79
C ILE A 83 -9.31 2.29 8.43
N ASP A 84 -10.16 1.31 8.09
CA ASP A 84 -10.07 -0.04 8.66
C ASP A 84 -8.85 -0.82 8.14
N VAL A 85 -8.49 -0.62 6.87
CA VAL A 85 -7.40 -1.35 6.21
C VAL A 85 -6.57 -0.41 5.36
N LEU A 86 -5.26 -0.38 5.60
CA LEU A 86 -4.29 0.21 4.68
C LEU A 86 -3.56 -0.91 3.92
N VAL A 87 -3.62 -0.88 2.58
CA VAL A 87 -2.89 -1.81 1.70
C VAL A 87 -1.74 -1.08 1.02
N ASN A 88 -0.54 -1.28 1.54
CA ASN A 88 0.72 -0.81 0.99
C ASN A 88 1.14 -1.74 -0.16
N ASN A 89 0.73 -1.41 -1.40
CA ASN A 89 0.98 -2.25 -2.57
C ASN A 89 1.78 -1.53 -3.67
N GLY A 90 1.68 -0.20 -3.79
CA GLY A 90 2.39 0.56 -4.82
C GLY A 90 3.89 0.24 -4.86
N GLY A 91 4.47 0.14 -6.05
CA GLY A 91 5.89 -0.16 -6.16
C GLY A 91 6.40 -0.10 -7.59
N ILE A 92 7.72 0.02 -7.70
CA ILE A 92 8.47 -0.04 -8.96
C ILE A 92 9.60 -1.07 -8.83
N SER A 93 10.15 -1.49 -9.95
CA SER A 93 11.25 -2.45 -9.99
C SER A 93 12.24 -2.08 -11.08
N GLN A 94 13.48 -2.61 -10.98
CA GLN A 94 14.45 -2.60 -12.08
C GLN A 94 14.77 -4.03 -12.52
N ARG A 95 15.40 -4.13 -13.67
CA ARG A 95 16.02 -5.36 -14.17
C ARG A 95 17.35 -5.02 -14.85
N SER A 96 18.40 -4.97 -14.06
CA SER A 96 19.77 -4.65 -14.49
C SER A 96 20.78 -5.24 -13.53
N LEU A 97 22.02 -5.41 -13.94
CA LEU A 97 23.12 -5.81 -13.06
C LEU A 97 23.38 -4.70 -12.03
N ALA A 98 23.80 -5.06 -10.84
CA ALA A 98 24.13 -4.08 -9.79
C ALA A 98 25.23 -3.11 -10.23
N SER A 99 26.23 -3.61 -10.99
CA SER A 99 27.32 -2.79 -11.55
C SER A 99 26.88 -1.81 -12.63
N GLU A 100 25.71 -2.00 -13.24
CA GLU A 100 25.16 -1.19 -14.35
C GLU A 100 24.01 -0.29 -13.88
N THR A 101 23.48 -0.52 -12.67
CA THR A 101 22.35 0.26 -12.16
C THR A 101 22.85 1.58 -11.59
N PRO A 102 22.45 2.73 -12.14
CA PRO A 102 22.77 4.03 -11.57
C PRO A 102 22.20 4.15 -10.15
N ILE A 103 22.93 4.79 -9.25
CA ILE A 103 22.53 4.96 -7.84
C ILE A 103 21.19 5.72 -7.69
N ASP A 104 20.83 6.55 -8.66
CA ASP A 104 19.55 7.26 -8.63
C ASP A 104 18.36 6.33 -8.88
N ILE A 105 18.55 5.24 -9.61
CA ILE A 105 17.54 4.17 -9.75
C ILE A 105 17.38 3.44 -8.43
N ASP A 106 18.48 3.11 -7.75
CA ASP A 106 18.42 2.48 -6.42
C ASP A 106 17.66 3.36 -5.42
N ARG A 107 17.96 4.67 -5.41
CA ARG A 107 17.27 5.66 -4.58
C ARG A 107 15.77 5.77 -4.92
N ALA A 108 15.43 5.87 -6.20
CA ALA A 108 14.04 5.96 -6.65
C ALA A 108 13.23 4.73 -6.23
N ILE A 109 13.82 3.53 -6.30
CA ILE A 109 13.18 2.30 -5.85
C ILE A 109 12.96 2.31 -4.34
N MET A 110 13.94 2.70 -3.55
CA MET A 110 13.81 2.84 -2.11
C MET A 110 12.77 3.89 -1.75
N GLU A 111 12.74 5.02 -2.43
CA GLU A 111 11.79 6.10 -2.19
C GLU A 111 10.35 5.62 -2.37
N VAL A 112 10.04 5.00 -3.50
CA VAL A 112 8.69 4.50 -3.78
C VAL A 112 8.33 3.30 -2.90
N ASN A 113 9.20 2.27 -2.88
CA ASN A 113 8.86 0.97 -2.32
C ASN A 113 8.95 0.92 -0.80
N TYR A 114 9.79 1.76 -0.19
CA TYR A 114 10.03 1.77 1.26
C TYR A 114 9.55 3.08 1.90
N PHE A 115 10.19 4.21 1.59
CA PHE A 115 9.87 5.47 2.26
C PHE A 115 8.43 5.93 2.04
N GLY A 116 7.90 5.75 0.83
CA GLY A 116 6.50 6.06 0.52
C GLY A 116 5.52 5.26 1.38
N HIS A 117 5.74 3.95 1.55
CA HIS A 117 4.88 3.11 2.38
C HIS A 117 5.03 3.42 3.87
N VAL A 118 6.25 3.62 4.35
CA VAL A 118 6.53 4.00 5.74
C VAL A 118 5.89 5.35 6.06
N GLY A 119 6.07 6.34 5.20
CA GLY A 119 5.52 7.69 5.38
C GLY A 119 3.99 7.68 5.41
N LEU A 120 3.33 7.01 4.46
CA LEU A 120 1.88 6.90 4.44
C LEU A 120 1.35 6.14 5.66
N THR A 121 1.99 5.03 6.04
CA THR A 121 1.63 4.27 7.24
C THR A 121 1.68 5.15 8.48
N LYS A 122 2.76 5.92 8.67
CA LYS A 122 2.90 6.86 9.81
C LYS A 122 1.83 7.96 9.80
N ALA A 123 1.39 8.43 8.63
CA ALA A 123 0.32 9.42 8.52
C ALA A 123 -1.06 8.84 8.90
N VAL A 124 -1.29 7.55 8.64
CA VAL A 124 -2.56 6.87 8.91
C VAL A 124 -2.66 6.34 10.34
N LEU A 125 -1.55 5.89 10.94
CA LEU A 125 -1.51 5.26 12.27
C LEU A 125 -2.25 6.02 13.37
N PRO A 126 -2.14 7.36 13.53
CA PRO A 126 -2.85 8.09 14.59
C PRO A 126 -4.37 7.91 14.53
N PHE A 127 -4.93 7.74 13.35
CA PHE A 127 -6.36 7.51 13.15
C PHE A 127 -6.74 6.04 13.41
N MET A 128 -5.87 5.09 13.06
CA MET A 128 -6.07 3.69 13.37
C MET A 128 -6.04 3.41 14.88
N HIS A 129 -5.27 4.17 15.66
CA HIS A 129 -5.25 4.05 17.13
C HIS A 129 -6.59 4.37 17.80
N THR A 130 -7.49 5.08 17.14
CA THR A 130 -8.82 5.39 17.70
C THR A 130 -9.85 4.29 17.46
N GLN A 131 -9.47 3.25 16.72
CA GLN A 131 -10.36 2.17 16.32
C GLN A 131 -10.26 0.95 17.25
N LYS A 132 -11.29 0.11 17.26
CA LYS A 132 -11.28 -1.17 18.01
C LYS A 132 -10.31 -2.18 17.40
N GLU A 133 -10.17 -2.16 16.07
CA GLU A 133 -9.30 -3.06 15.32
C GLU A 133 -9.02 -2.44 13.94
N ALA A 134 -7.75 -2.42 13.53
CA ALA A 134 -7.34 -1.98 12.19
C ALA A 134 -6.30 -2.93 11.58
N TYR A 135 -6.10 -2.83 10.28
CA TYR A 135 -5.20 -3.71 9.53
C TYR A 135 -4.26 -2.92 8.63
N ILE A 136 -2.98 -3.28 8.66
CA ILE A 136 -1.97 -2.81 7.71
C ILE A 136 -1.48 -4.03 6.93
N ILE A 137 -1.73 -4.05 5.62
CA ILE A 137 -1.32 -5.12 4.72
C ILE A 137 -0.24 -4.57 3.80
N THR A 138 0.97 -5.12 3.85
CA THR A 138 2.08 -4.68 3.00
C THR A 138 2.44 -5.78 2.01
N ILE A 139 2.36 -5.43 0.72
CA ILE A 139 2.72 -6.35 -0.37
C ILE A 139 4.23 -6.26 -0.59
N SER A 140 4.94 -7.23 -0.04
CA SER A 140 6.35 -7.46 -0.29
C SER A 140 6.55 -8.30 -1.57
N SER A 141 7.45 -9.24 -1.55
CA SER A 141 7.77 -10.18 -2.63
C SER A 141 8.58 -11.34 -2.05
N LEU A 142 8.70 -12.44 -2.75
CA LEU A 142 9.75 -13.43 -2.47
C LEU A 142 11.15 -12.78 -2.49
N SER A 143 11.34 -11.72 -3.30
CA SER A 143 12.55 -10.89 -3.27
C SER A 143 12.79 -10.14 -1.96
N GLY A 144 11.81 -10.11 -1.06
CA GLY A 144 11.99 -9.62 0.32
C GLY A 144 12.53 -10.66 1.29
N LYS A 145 12.69 -11.91 0.86
CA LYS A 145 13.29 -13.03 1.62
C LYS A 145 14.62 -13.47 1.03
N PHE A 146 14.81 -13.33 -0.28
CA PHE A 146 15.98 -13.77 -1.02
C PHE A 146 16.41 -12.72 -2.04
N GLY A 147 17.71 -12.68 -2.36
CA GLY A 147 18.21 -11.94 -3.51
C GLY A 147 17.84 -12.64 -4.82
N PHE A 148 17.58 -11.84 -5.86
CA PHE A 148 17.30 -12.34 -7.21
C PHE A 148 18.21 -11.67 -8.22
N PHE A 149 18.62 -12.42 -9.23
CA PHE A 149 19.47 -11.93 -10.32
C PHE A 149 18.85 -10.69 -10.98
N GLN A 150 19.62 -9.64 -11.16
CA GLN A 150 19.22 -8.36 -11.72
C GLN A 150 18.11 -7.61 -10.94
N ARG A 151 17.99 -7.84 -9.61
CA ARG A 151 16.96 -7.24 -8.76
C ARG A 151 17.52 -6.64 -7.47
N SER A 152 18.80 -6.19 -7.48
CA SER A 152 19.50 -5.75 -6.26
C SER A 152 18.73 -4.70 -5.45
N ALA A 153 18.42 -3.54 -6.05
CA ALA A 153 17.69 -2.48 -5.37
C ALA A 153 16.24 -2.88 -5.01
N TYR A 154 15.58 -3.61 -5.91
CA TYR A 154 14.22 -4.09 -5.64
C TYR A 154 14.21 -5.06 -4.45
N ALA A 155 15.10 -6.05 -4.43
CA ALA A 155 15.22 -6.98 -3.32
C ALA A 155 15.56 -6.22 -2.02
N ALA A 156 16.51 -5.30 -2.05
CA ALA A 156 16.87 -4.47 -0.90
C ALA A 156 15.65 -3.72 -0.35
N SER A 157 14.86 -3.07 -1.23
CA SER A 157 13.65 -2.35 -0.82
C SER A 157 12.60 -3.25 -0.17
N LYS A 158 12.43 -4.48 -0.70
CA LYS A 158 11.48 -5.46 -0.15
C LYS A 158 11.96 -6.09 1.16
N HIS A 159 13.27 -6.23 1.38
CA HIS A 159 13.85 -6.61 2.68
C HIS A 159 13.65 -5.47 3.71
N ALA A 160 13.85 -4.21 3.31
CA ALA A 160 13.62 -3.07 4.19
C ALA A 160 12.17 -3.01 4.69
N LEU A 161 11.17 -3.27 3.81
CA LEU A 161 9.77 -3.39 4.22
C LEU A 161 9.57 -4.49 5.27
N GLN A 162 10.23 -5.64 5.10
CA GLN A 162 10.12 -6.71 6.09
C GLN A 162 10.57 -6.25 7.47
N GLY A 163 11.78 -5.69 7.58
CA GLY A 163 12.31 -5.25 8.86
C GLY A 163 11.40 -4.21 9.53
N PHE A 164 10.94 -3.21 8.78
CA PHE A 164 10.07 -2.16 9.32
C PHE A 164 8.71 -2.70 9.78
N PHE A 165 8.00 -3.44 8.93
CA PHE A 165 6.64 -3.88 9.25
C PHE A 165 6.58 -5.05 10.23
N GLU A 166 7.64 -5.85 10.37
CA GLU A 166 7.77 -6.82 11.47
C GLU A 166 7.97 -6.12 12.82
N SER A 167 8.78 -5.07 12.88
CA SER A 167 8.90 -4.23 14.09
C SER A 167 7.59 -3.54 14.44
N LEU A 168 6.96 -2.91 13.44
CA LEU A 168 5.66 -2.24 13.61
C LEU A 168 4.58 -3.20 14.13
N ARG A 169 4.59 -4.47 13.71
CA ARG A 169 3.65 -5.48 14.22
C ARG A 169 3.74 -5.66 15.73
N LEU A 170 4.96 -5.67 16.26
CA LEU A 170 5.20 -5.81 17.70
C LEU A 170 4.83 -4.53 18.45
N GLU A 171 5.14 -3.37 17.90
CA GLU A 171 4.86 -2.06 18.48
C GLU A 171 3.34 -1.80 18.58
N GLU A 172 2.58 -2.23 17.58
CA GLU A 172 1.15 -1.95 17.44
C GLU A 172 0.23 -3.05 17.99
N GLU A 173 0.78 -4.14 18.51
CA GLU A 173 -0.01 -5.24 19.07
C GLU A 173 -0.96 -4.77 20.17
N LYS A 174 -0.48 -3.91 21.08
CA LYS A 174 -1.27 -3.32 22.18
C LYS A 174 -2.40 -2.41 21.69
N ASN A 175 -2.28 -1.83 20.51
CA ASN A 175 -3.26 -0.95 19.88
C ASN A 175 -4.26 -1.72 19.02
N ASN A 176 -4.17 -3.05 19.00
CA ASN A 176 -5.01 -3.94 18.20
C ASN A 176 -4.94 -3.67 16.68
N ILE A 177 -3.80 -3.15 16.19
CA ILE A 177 -3.52 -3.00 14.77
C ILE A 177 -2.77 -4.25 14.28
N LYS A 178 -3.40 -4.96 13.35
CA LYS A 178 -2.85 -6.20 12.79
C LYS A 178 -2.00 -5.88 11.56
N VAL A 179 -0.70 -6.17 11.63
CA VAL A 179 0.23 -5.93 10.52
C VAL A 179 0.53 -7.25 9.80
N LEU A 180 0.24 -7.29 8.50
CA LEU A 180 0.43 -8.44 7.62
C LEU A 180 1.42 -8.10 6.51
N LEU A 181 2.40 -8.97 6.30
CA LEU A 181 3.31 -8.96 5.13
C LEU A 181 2.94 -10.11 4.19
N ALA A 182 2.62 -9.79 2.95
CA ALA A 182 2.38 -10.77 1.89
C ALA A 182 3.61 -10.86 0.97
N TYR A 183 3.98 -12.07 0.59
CA TYR A 183 5.17 -12.36 -0.25
C TYR A 183 4.75 -13.07 -1.53
N PRO A 184 4.11 -12.38 -2.48
CA PRO A 184 3.74 -12.99 -3.74
C PRO A 184 4.99 -13.45 -4.51
N GLY A 185 4.82 -14.55 -5.27
CA GLY A 185 5.78 -15.01 -6.24
C GLY A 185 5.67 -14.26 -7.57
N TYR A 186 5.90 -14.96 -8.68
CA TYR A 186 5.64 -14.40 -10.02
C TYR A 186 4.15 -14.22 -10.25
N VAL A 187 3.77 -13.01 -10.66
CA VAL A 187 2.39 -12.60 -10.97
C VAL A 187 2.37 -12.08 -12.40
#